data_2993e9c31b3f6408a2726ebf5e56f92d
#
_entry.id   2993e9c31b3f6408a2726ebf5e56f92d
#
_cell.length_a   1.000
_cell.length_b   1.000
_cell.length_c   1.000
_cell.angle_alpha   90.00
_cell.angle_beta   90.00
_cell.angle_gamma   90.00
#
_symmetry.space_group_name_H-M   'P 1'
#
loop_
_entity.id
_entity.type
_entity.pdbx_description
1 polymer ?
#
loop_
_entity_poly.entity_id
_entity_poly.type
_entity_poly.pdbx_seq_one_letter_code
_entity_poly.pdbx_strand_id
1 'polypeptide(L)'
;MFTFFKINKIAAQLITLCVACLWFSTINAQNNTPKFKVIAFYTGRDDKAHISFMHEANKWFPKMAAKYNFTYDSTKNWNNLNAEFLSHYKVVIFLDTRIDDPAQRLAFQKYMENGGGWIGFHFSAFALTPSDFPQNWDWYHNEFLGSGSYVSNTWHPTSAILRVEDHNFPATKHLPETFKSAPNEWYRWSNDLRKNPDIKILVSIDSTSFPLGTGPKQSEIWHSGYYPVVWTNKKYKMMYMNMGHNDIDYDNKTYKDLSHTLENEYEEKMIIDALLWMGRGSK
;
A
#
# COMPACT_ATOMS: atom_id res chain seq x y z
N MET A 1 72.80 -16.53 34.39
CA MET A 1 72.84 -16.51 32.90
C MET A 1 71.41 -16.36 32.39
N PHE A 2 70.99 -15.09 32.16
CA PHE A 2 69.62 -14.77 31.74
C PHE A 2 69.63 -14.56 30.22
N THR A 3 68.91 -15.39 29.50
CA THR A 3 68.77 -15.30 28.05
C THR A 3 67.51 -14.42 27.71
N PHE A 4 67.76 -13.22 27.21
CA PHE A 4 66.70 -12.34 26.73
C PHE A 4 66.17 -12.81 25.32
N PHE A 5 64.93 -13.17 25.25
CA PHE A 5 64.27 -13.40 23.94
C PHE A 5 64.05 -12.08 23.22
N LYS A 6 64.73 -11.87 22.09
CA LYS A 6 64.45 -10.75 21.18
C LYS A 6 63.15 -11.06 20.44
N ILE A 7 62.05 -10.42 20.80
CA ILE A 7 60.79 -10.45 20.02
C ILE A 7 61.07 -9.72 18.72
N ASN A 8 60.87 -10.40 17.61
CA ASN A 8 61.12 -9.89 16.27
C ASN A 8 60.10 -8.78 15.96
N LYS A 9 60.57 -7.58 15.58
CA LYS A 9 59.73 -6.39 15.30
C LYS A 9 58.60 -6.68 14.28
N ILE A 10 58.80 -7.62 13.38
CA ILE A 10 57.83 -8.05 12.39
C ILE A 10 56.67 -8.78 13.05
N ALA A 11 56.88 -9.60 14.08
CA ALA A 11 55.82 -10.30 14.80
C ALA A 11 54.91 -9.32 15.60
N ALA A 12 55.51 -8.29 16.18
CA ALA A 12 54.76 -7.24 16.90
C ALA A 12 53.89 -6.40 15.96
N GLN A 13 54.36 -6.08 14.74
CA GLN A 13 53.59 -5.35 13.73
C GLN A 13 52.42 -6.16 13.18
N LEU A 14 52.57 -7.49 12.96
CA LEU A 14 51.50 -8.39 12.53
C LEU A 14 50.39 -8.54 13.58
N ILE A 15 50.76 -8.63 14.87
CA ILE A 15 49.78 -8.71 15.96
C ILE A 15 48.98 -7.40 16.06
N THR A 16 49.63 -6.25 15.91
CA THR A 16 48.96 -4.93 15.95
C THR A 16 48.00 -4.75 14.77
N LEU A 17 48.35 -5.26 13.58
CA LEU A 17 47.51 -5.20 12.39
C LEU A 17 46.26 -6.11 12.53
N CYS A 18 46.42 -7.32 13.09
CA CYS A 18 45.30 -8.25 13.33
C CYS A 18 44.33 -7.71 14.39
N VAL A 19 44.80 -7.05 15.45
CA VAL A 19 43.95 -6.45 16.47
C VAL A 19 43.19 -5.24 15.90
N ALA A 20 43.82 -4.43 15.04
CA ALA A 20 43.14 -3.31 14.36
C ALA A 20 42.04 -3.82 13.39
N CYS A 21 42.26 -4.92 12.65
CA CYS A 21 41.25 -5.52 11.77
C CYS A 21 40.08 -6.09 12.56
N LEU A 22 40.30 -6.66 13.74
CA LEU A 22 39.22 -7.16 14.60
C LEU A 22 38.35 -6.02 15.18
N TRP A 23 38.96 -4.86 15.47
CA TRP A 23 38.21 -3.68 15.94
C TRP A 23 37.38 -3.01 14.85
N PHE A 24 37.82 -3.03 13.58
CA PHE A 24 37.02 -2.52 12.45
C PHE A 24 35.83 -3.42 12.10
N SER A 25 35.90 -4.72 12.40
CA SER A 25 34.79 -5.67 12.14
C SER A 25 33.64 -5.54 13.14
N THR A 26 33.82 -4.92 14.29
CA THR A 26 32.78 -4.76 15.32
C THR A 26 32.03 -3.45 15.25
N ILE A 27 32.42 -2.50 14.37
CA ILE A 27 31.79 -1.16 14.30
C ILE A 27 30.58 -1.11 13.36
N ASN A 28 30.33 -2.15 12.58
CA ASN A 28 29.20 -2.18 11.63
C ASN A 28 28.04 -3.09 12.02
N ALA A 29 27.89 -3.49 13.26
CA ALA A 29 26.61 -3.94 13.79
C ALA A 29 25.74 -2.69 14.05
N GLN A 30 25.38 -1.96 12.99
CA GLN A 30 24.33 -0.97 13.05
C GLN A 30 23.09 -1.68 13.62
N ASN A 31 22.59 -1.22 14.77
CA ASN A 31 21.34 -1.68 15.33
C ASN A 31 20.23 -1.46 14.27
N ASN A 32 20.00 -2.47 13.44
CA ASN A 32 19.01 -2.48 12.36
C ASN A 32 17.60 -2.75 12.92
N THR A 33 17.29 -2.16 14.09
CA THR A 33 15.93 -2.24 14.62
C THR A 33 14.96 -1.64 13.60
N PRO A 34 13.95 -2.38 13.18
CA PRO A 34 12.96 -1.87 12.25
C PRO A 34 12.30 -0.59 12.77
N LYS A 35 12.14 0.39 11.88
CA LYS A 35 11.63 1.72 12.25
C LYS A 35 10.16 1.69 12.69
N PHE A 36 9.37 0.77 12.14
CA PHE A 36 7.95 0.56 12.44
C PHE A 36 7.49 -0.81 11.94
N LYS A 37 6.29 -1.21 12.37
CA LYS A 37 5.66 -2.46 11.97
C LYS A 37 4.41 -2.19 11.12
N VAL A 38 4.24 -3.02 10.09
CA VAL A 38 3.10 -3.02 9.17
C VAL A 38 2.40 -4.37 9.24
N ILE A 39 1.07 -4.38 9.30
CA ILE A 39 0.24 -5.58 9.19
C ILE A 39 -0.71 -5.47 7.99
N ALA A 40 -0.74 -6.49 7.14
CA ALA A 40 -1.70 -6.60 6.07
C ALA A 40 -2.79 -7.62 6.39
N PHE A 41 -4.05 -7.21 6.21
CA PHE A 41 -5.22 -8.08 6.30
C PHE A 41 -5.72 -8.42 4.91
N TYR A 42 -6.11 -9.67 4.69
CA TYR A 42 -6.64 -10.18 3.42
C TYR A 42 -7.52 -11.40 3.65
N THR A 43 -8.37 -11.74 2.68
CA THR A 43 -9.19 -12.94 2.71
C THR A 43 -8.62 -14.05 1.83
N GLY A 44 -8.18 -13.71 0.64
CA GLY A 44 -7.75 -14.64 -0.39
C GLY A 44 -8.91 -15.53 -0.84
N ARG A 45 -10.12 -14.97 -0.93
CA ARG A 45 -11.36 -15.64 -1.35
C ARG A 45 -11.97 -14.92 -2.53
N ASP A 46 -12.88 -15.60 -3.19
CA ASP A 46 -13.78 -15.12 -4.23
C ASP A 46 -13.09 -14.80 -5.55
N ASP A 47 -12.78 -13.55 -5.83
CA ASP A 47 -12.25 -13.12 -7.11
C ASP A 47 -10.77 -13.47 -7.29
N LYS A 48 -10.45 -14.14 -8.40
CA LYS A 48 -9.09 -14.63 -8.69
C LYS A 48 -8.09 -13.51 -8.92
N ALA A 49 -8.52 -12.37 -9.45
CA ALA A 49 -7.67 -11.22 -9.67
C ALA A 49 -7.28 -10.57 -8.32
N HIS A 50 -8.21 -10.47 -7.37
CA HIS A 50 -7.90 -10.03 -6.01
C HIS A 50 -6.94 -11.01 -5.30
N ILE A 51 -7.17 -12.34 -5.47
CA ILE A 51 -6.28 -13.37 -4.91
C ILE A 51 -4.89 -13.25 -5.51
N SER A 52 -4.77 -13.03 -6.82
CA SER A 52 -3.49 -12.85 -7.49
C SER A 52 -2.74 -11.61 -7.00
N PHE A 53 -3.43 -10.48 -6.86
CA PHE A 53 -2.85 -9.27 -6.27
C PHE A 53 -2.36 -9.50 -4.84
N MET A 54 -3.15 -10.17 -4.02
CA MET A 54 -2.76 -10.51 -2.66
C MET A 54 -1.49 -11.37 -2.62
N HIS A 55 -1.34 -12.33 -3.54
CA HIS A 55 -0.12 -13.13 -3.66
C HIS A 55 1.08 -12.29 -4.11
N GLU A 56 0.91 -11.41 -5.10
CA GLU A 56 1.93 -10.48 -5.54
C GLU A 56 2.38 -9.57 -4.40
N ALA A 57 1.44 -8.94 -3.69
CA ALA A 57 1.69 -8.06 -2.56
C ALA A 57 2.48 -8.77 -1.43
N ASN A 58 2.07 -9.98 -1.07
CA ASN A 58 2.75 -10.75 -0.03
C ASN A 58 4.16 -11.27 -0.45
N LYS A 59 4.50 -11.23 -1.74
CA LYS A 59 5.87 -11.44 -2.22
C LYS A 59 6.68 -10.14 -2.25
N TRP A 60 6.04 -9.02 -2.56
CA TRP A 60 6.68 -7.72 -2.76
C TRP A 60 6.95 -6.98 -1.44
N PHE A 61 5.96 -6.85 -0.56
CA PHE A 61 6.10 -6.10 0.70
C PHE A 61 7.25 -6.59 1.60
N PRO A 62 7.51 -7.90 1.77
CA PRO A 62 8.67 -8.37 2.54
C PRO A 62 10.02 -7.88 1.97
N LYS A 63 10.16 -7.81 0.64
CA LYS A 63 11.36 -7.29 -0.01
C LYS A 63 11.53 -5.78 0.28
N MET A 64 10.43 -5.04 0.23
CA MET A 64 10.41 -3.61 0.55
C MET A 64 10.67 -3.36 2.04
N ALA A 65 10.13 -4.20 2.92
CA ALA A 65 10.37 -4.16 4.35
C ALA A 65 11.88 -4.28 4.66
N ALA A 66 12.55 -5.24 4.06
CA ALA A 66 14.00 -5.39 4.18
C ALA A 66 14.76 -4.18 3.62
N LYS A 67 14.36 -3.67 2.44
CA LYS A 67 15.02 -2.54 1.76
C LYS A 67 14.89 -1.23 2.53
N TYR A 68 13.73 -0.97 3.16
CA TYR A 68 13.41 0.31 3.79
C TYR A 68 13.40 0.27 5.32
N ASN A 69 13.78 -0.86 5.90
CA ASN A 69 13.91 -1.10 7.34
C ASN A 69 12.61 -0.89 8.12
N PHE A 70 11.57 -1.63 7.74
CA PHE A 70 10.35 -1.83 8.53
C PHE A 70 10.03 -3.33 8.60
N THR A 71 9.12 -3.77 9.47
CA THR A 71 8.60 -5.14 9.44
C THR A 71 7.28 -5.21 8.72
N TYR A 72 7.07 -6.29 8.00
CA TYR A 72 5.80 -6.61 7.35
C TYR A 72 5.31 -7.96 7.81
N ASP A 73 4.12 -7.96 8.38
CA ASP A 73 3.36 -9.15 8.73
C ASP A 73 2.06 -9.18 7.89
N SER A 74 1.50 -10.35 7.67
CA SER A 74 0.21 -10.49 7.00
C SER A 74 -0.63 -11.59 7.61
N THR A 75 -1.97 -11.44 7.56
CA THR A 75 -2.88 -12.39 8.21
C THR A 75 -4.22 -12.52 7.48
N LYS A 76 -4.76 -13.75 7.49
CA LYS A 76 -6.16 -14.06 7.13
C LYS A 76 -7.07 -14.10 8.36
N ASN A 77 -6.50 -14.04 9.55
CA ASN A 77 -7.27 -14.07 10.79
C ASN A 77 -7.76 -12.66 11.14
N TRP A 78 -8.97 -12.34 10.77
CA TRP A 78 -9.59 -11.05 11.04
C TRP A 78 -9.93 -10.83 12.52
N ASN A 79 -9.91 -11.88 13.37
CA ASN A 79 -10.01 -11.71 14.84
C ASN A 79 -8.81 -10.94 15.41
N ASN A 80 -7.70 -10.88 14.68
CA ASN A 80 -6.56 -10.03 15.02
C ASN A 80 -6.85 -8.53 14.84
N LEU A 81 -7.97 -8.16 14.18
CA LEU A 81 -8.36 -6.77 14.03
C LEU A 81 -9.07 -6.30 15.32
N ASN A 82 -8.29 -6.16 16.37
CA ASN A 82 -8.68 -5.73 17.70
C ASN A 82 -7.64 -4.75 18.28
N ALA A 83 -8.02 -4.00 19.33
CA ALA A 83 -7.22 -2.92 19.88
C ALA A 83 -5.84 -3.38 20.38
N GLU A 84 -5.78 -4.54 21.04
CA GLU A 84 -4.53 -5.09 21.59
C GLU A 84 -3.55 -5.42 20.45
N PHE A 85 -3.98 -6.22 19.48
CA PHE A 85 -3.14 -6.61 18.36
C PHE A 85 -2.69 -5.40 17.52
N LEU A 86 -3.61 -4.49 17.18
CA LEU A 86 -3.31 -3.31 16.38
C LEU A 86 -2.35 -2.34 17.08
N SER A 87 -2.27 -2.36 18.42
CA SER A 87 -1.34 -1.51 19.17
C SER A 87 0.13 -1.77 18.84
N HIS A 88 0.45 -2.93 18.30
CA HIS A 88 1.80 -3.32 17.89
C HIS A 88 2.21 -2.78 16.50
N TYR A 89 1.28 -2.24 15.72
CA TYR A 89 1.49 -1.85 14.34
C TYR A 89 1.23 -0.36 14.10
N LYS A 90 2.09 0.25 13.30
CA LYS A 90 1.95 1.66 12.91
C LYS A 90 1.09 1.84 11.66
N VAL A 91 1.06 0.83 10.78
CA VAL A 91 0.29 0.85 9.53
C VAL A 91 -0.46 -0.46 9.36
N VAL A 92 -1.73 -0.35 9.03
CA VAL A 92 -2.60 -1.43 8.60
C VAL A 92 -2.80 -1.34 7.10
N ILE A 93 -2.75 -2.47 6.41
CA ILE A 93 -3.03 -2.56 4.97
C ILE A 93 -4.24 -3.48 4.76
N PHE A 94 -5.18 -3.08 3.92
CA PHE A 94 -6.22 -3.97 3.39
C PHE A 94 -5.91 -4.28 1.93
N LEU A 95 -5.61 -5.54 1.64
CA LEU A 95 -5.17 -5.96 0.31
C LEU A 95 -6.34 -6.26 -0.64
N ASP A 96 -7.37 -6.94 -0.16
CA ASP A 96 -8.43 -7.47 -1.03
C ASP A 96 -9.84 -7.34 -0.46
N THR A 97 -10.00 -6.69 0.66
CA THR A 97 -11.28 -6.70 1.36
C THR A 97 -11.45 -5.53 2.33
N ARG A 98 -12.58 -5.49 2.95
CA ARG A 98 -13.04 -4.58 3.99
C ARG A 98 -13.62 -5.35 5.17
N ILE A 99 -13.92 -4.65 6.24
CA ILE A 99 -14.36 -5.23 7.51
C ILE A 99 -15.87 -5.46 7.50
N ASP A 100 -16.31 -6.68 7.85
CA ASP A 100 -17.72 -7.05 7.96
C ASP A 100 -18.21 -7.07 9.41
N ASP A 101 -17.38 -7.50 10.36
CA ASP A 101 -17.74 -7.64 11.77
C ASP A 101 -17.81 -6.28 12.50
N PRO A 102 -18.91 -5.96 13.21
CA PRO A 102 -19.07 -4.67 13.91
C PRO A 102 -18.03 -4.38 14.98
N ALA A 103 -17.55 -5.40 15.71
CA ALA A 103 -16.53 -5.20 16.73
C ALA A 103 -15.18 -4.87 16.12
N GLN A 104 -14.86 -5.52 15.00
CA GLN A 104 -13.65 -5.23 14.21
C GLN A 104 -13.73 -3.83 13.58
N ARG A 105 -14.91 -3.40 13.09
CA ARG A 105 -15.15 -2.03 12.61
C ARG A 105 -14.84 -0.99 13.66
N LEU A 106 -15.36 -1.18 14.87
CA LEU A 106 -15.10 -0.28 15.98
C LEU A 106 -13.62 -0.24 16.38
N ALA A 107 -12.96 -1.39 16.39
CA ALA A 107 -11.53 -1.47 16.72
C ALA A 107 -10.68 -0.74 15.66
N PHE A 108 -11.00 -0.91 14.37
CA PHE A 108 -10.32 -0.20 13.28
C PHE A 108 -10.57 1.31 13.34
N GLN A 109 -11.80 1.74 13.54
CA GLN A 109 -12.14 3.15 13.67
C GLN A 109 -11.35 3.81 14.81
N LYS A 110 -11.32 3.21 15.99
CA LYS A 110 -10.52 3.69 17.12
C LYS A 110 -9.01 3.71 16.81
N TYR A 111 -8.51 2.71 16.09
CA TYR A 111 -7.11 2.69 15.67
C TYR A 111 -6.79 3.90 14.79
N MET A 112 -7.65 4.24 13.83
CA MET A 112 -7.48 5.40 12.96
C MET A 112 -7.62 6.72 13.71
N GLU A 113 -8.60 6.86 14.59
CA GLU A 113 -8.82 8.03 15.46
C GLU A 113 -7.63 8.29 16.39
N ASN A 114 -6.93 7.23 16.81
CA ASN A 114 -5.71 7.30 17.62
C ASN A 114 -4.41 7.51 16.79
N GLY A 115 -4.53 7.87 15.51
CA GLY A 115 -3.40 8.22 14.66
C GLY A 115 -2.66 7.04 14.03
N GLY A 116 -3.30 5.88 13.96
CA GLY A 116 -2.83 4.76 13.15
C GLY A 116 -2.77 5.10 11.65
N GLY A 117 -1.90 4.42 10.90
CA GLY A 117 -1.80 4.57 9.45
C GLY A 117 -2.59 3.48 8.72
N TRP A 118 -3.15 3.81 7.54
CA TRP A 118 -3.84 2.82 6.73
C TRP A 118 -3.62 3.02 5.23
N ILE A 119 -3.40 1.90 4.52
CA ILE A 119 -3.46 1.83 3.06
C ILE A 119 -4.51 0.79 2.68
N GLY A 120 -5.46 1.18 1.84
CA GLY A 120 -6.43 0.27 1.26
C GLY A 120 -6.30 0.20 -0.24
N PHE A 121 -6.38 -1.02 -0.76
CA PHE A 121 -6.33 -1.28 -2.18
C PHE A 121 -7.72 -1.67 -2.71
N HIS A 122 -8.05 -1.16 -3.89
CA HIS A 122 -9.15 -1.57 -4.75
C HIS A 122 -10.44 -1.96 -4.00
N PHE A 123 -10.70 -3.25 -3.83
CA PHE A 123 -11.91 -3.79 -3.23
C PHE A 123 -12.09 -3.41 -1.75
N SER A 124 -11.04 -2.92 -1.08
CA SER A 124 -11.16 -2.43 0.30
C SER A 124 -12.15 -1.28 0.47
N ALA A 125 -12.42 -0.51 -0.59
CA ALA A 125 -13.42 0.57 -0.59
C ALA A 125 -14.78 0.18 -1.19
N PHE A 126 -14.94 -1.06 -1.66
CA PHE A 126 -16.17 -1.46 -2.35
C PHE A 126 -17.38 -1.45 -1.43
N ALA A 127 -18.47 -0.81 -1.86
CA ALA A 127 -19.77 -0.78 -1.21
C ALA A 127 -20.89 -0.71 -2.25
N LEU A 128 -21.94 -1.50 -2.06
CA LEU A 128 -23.13 -1.48 -2.91
C LEU A 128 -24.21 -0.57 -2.33
N THR A 129 -25.08 -0.03 -3.19
CA THR A 129 -26.29 0.70 -2.82
C THR A 129 -27.51 -0.04 -3.39
N PRO A 130 -28.58 -0.18 -2.61
CA PRO A 130 -28.76 0.20 -1.21
C PRO A 130 -27.91 -0.61 -0.24
N SER A 131 -27.74 -0.10 0.97
CA SER A 131 -26.91 -0.68 2.03
C SER A 131 -27.52 -1.92 2.70
N ASP A 132 -28.00 -2.88 1.95
CA ASP A 132 -28.52 -4.14 2.48
C ASP A 132 -27.41 -5.16 2.77
N PHE A 133 -26.20 -4.82 2.42
CA PHE A 133 -25.03 -5.65 2.62
C PHE A 133 -24.36 -5.34 3.96
N PRO A 134 -24.03 -6.37 4.77
CA PRO A 134 -23.34 -6.16 6.05
C PRO A 134 -22.03 -5.41 5.95
N GLN A 135 -21.40 -5.44 4.76
CA GLN A 135 -20.14 -4.76 4.47
C GLN A 135 -20.25 -3.25 4.42
N ASN A 136 -21.45 -2.72 4.09
CA ASN A 136 -21.64 -1.29 4.02
C ASN A 136 -21.56 -0.69 5.43
N TRP A 137 -20.72 0.31 5.55
CA TRP A 137 -20.40 0.94 6.82
C TRP A 137 -20.26 2.45 6.61
N ASP A 138 -21.23 3.21 7.10
CA ASP A 138 -21.41 4.63 6.79
C ASP A 138 -20.18 5.46 7.13
N TRP A 139 -19.65 5.35 8.35
CA TRP A 139 -18.42 6.04 8.73
C TRP A 139 -17.28 5.76 7.74
N TYR A 140 -17.08 4.47 7.37
CA TYR A 140 -15.98 4.06 6.52
C TYR A 140 -16.11 4.61 5.09
N HIS A 141 -17.28 4.50 4.49
CA HIS A 141 -17.50 4.88 3.10
C HIS A 141 -17.73 6.38 2.90
N ASN A 142 -18.40 7.07 3.84
CA ASN A 142 -18.76 8.47 3.67
C ASN A 142 -17.82 9.43 4.41
N GLU A 143 -17.37 9.10 5.63
CA GLU A 143 -16.49 9.99 6.39
C GLU A 143 -15.01 9.66 6.18
N PHE A 144 -14.62 8.40 6.32
CA PHE A 144 -13.22 7.99 6.26
C PHE A 144 -12.69 7.97 4.82
N LEU A 145 -13.35 7.25 3.91
CA LEU A 145 -12.98 7.19 2.50
C LEU A 145 -13.55 8.38 1.71
N GLY A 146 -14.75 8.85 2.05
CA GLY A 146 -15.45 9.91 1.34
C GLY A 146 -16.05 9.50 0.00
N SER A 147 -15.78 8.30 -0.48
CA SER A 147 -16.14 7.81 -1.83
C SER A 147 -17.62 7.45 -1.97
N GLY A 148 -18.31 7.18 -0.87
CA GLY A 148 -19.66 6.62 -0.93
C GLY A 148 -19.68 5.22 -1.49
N SER A 149 -20.66 4.93 -2.34
CA SER A 149 -20.85 3.61 -2.93
C SER A 149 -20.14 3.46 -4.27
N TYR A 150 -19.81 2.22 -4.59
CA TYR A 150 -19.40 1.82 -5.93
C TYR A 150 -20.54 2.04 -6.94
N VAL A 151 -20.23 2.59 -8.10
CA VAL A 151 -21.17 2.84 -9.19
C VAL A 151 -20.91 1.90 -10.36
N SER A 152 -19.67 1.87 -10.84
CA SER A 152 -19.28 1.01 -11.97
C SER A 152 -17.75 0.87 -12.03
N ASN A 153 -17.28 0.02 -12.94
CA ASN A 153 -15.87 -0.22 -13.21
C ASN A 153 -15.57 -0.29 -14.69
N THR A 154 -14.29 -0.30 -15.04
CA THR A 154 -13.85 -0.40 -16.43
C THR A 154 -13.93 -1.80 -17.00
N TRP A 155 -13.94 -2.84 -16.19
CA TRP A 155 -13.87 -4.21 -16.68
C TRP A 155 -13.75 -4.34 -18.24
N HIS A 156 -12.61 -4.66 -18.88
CA HIS A 156 -11.38 -5.30 -18.35
C HIS A 156 -10.41 -4.34 -17.64
N PRO A 157 -9.37 -4.90 -16.92
CA PRO A 157 -8.26 -4.12 -16.49
C PRO A 157 -7.60 -3.38 -17.65
N THR A 158 -7.42 -2.08 -17.48
CA THR A 158 -6.94 -1.17 -18.53
C THR A 158 -5.87 -0.23 -17.96
N SER A 159 -4.76 -0.06 -18.68
CA SER A 159 -3.79 0.99 -18.36
C SER A 159 -4.39 2.36 -18.65
N ALA A 160 -4.15 3.29 -17.76
CA ALA A 160 -4.53 4.69 -17.90
C ALA A 160 -3.30 5.60 -17.84
N ILE A 161 -3.38 6.80 -18.42
CA ILE A 161 -2.47 7.87 -18.04
C ILE A 161 -3.02 8.47 -16.77
N LEU A 162 -2.22 8.44 -15.71
CA LEU A 162 -2.55 9.02 -14.41
C LEU A 162 -1.91 10.38 -14.30
N ARG A 163 -2.67 11.35 -13.74
CA ARG A 163 -2.22 12.71 -13.45
C ARG A 163 -2.03 12.86 -11.95
N VAL A 164 -0.89 13.38 -11.55
CA VAL A 164 -0.61 13.75 -10.15
C VAL A 164 -1.25 15.11 -9.87
N GLU A 165 -2.18 15.14 -8.91
CA GLU A 165 -2.94 16.35 -8.54
C GLU A 165 -2.25 17.17 -7.43
N ASP A 166 -1.35 16.55 -6.67
CA ASP A 166 -0.64 17.21 -5.58
C ASP A 166 0.79 16.70 -5.44
N HIS A 167 1.74 17.51 -5.87
CA HIS A 167 3.18 17.25 -5.74
C HIS A 167 3.77 17.63 -4.36
N ASN A 168 2.97 18.17 -3.45
CA ASN A 168 3.45 18.50 -2.10
C ASN A 168 3.20 17.37 -1.10
N PHE A 169 2.37 16.39 -1.45
CA PHE A 169 2.08 15.28 -0.57
C PHE A 169 3.24 14.27 -0.55
N PRO A 170 3.61 13.71 0.62
CA PRO A 170 4.77 12.82 0.73
C PRO A 170 4.79 11.64 -0.24
N ALA A 171 3.64 11.03 -0.53
CA ALA A 171 3.54 9.87 -1.42
C ALA A 171 3.67 10.22 -2.92
N THR A 172 3.43 11.47 -3.30
CA THR A 172 3.35 11.88 -4.71
C THR A 172 4.42 12.89 -5.13
N LYS A 173 5.15 13.48 -4.18
CA LYS A 173 6.13 14.56 -4.42
C LYS A 173 7.28 14.18 -5.36
N HIS A 174 7.55 12.89 -5.54
CA HIS A 174 8.64 12.40 -6.40
C HIS A 174 8.14 11.76 -7.69
N LEU A 175 6.83 11.84 -7.96
CA LEU A 175 6.24 11.34 -9.19
C LEU A 175 6.32 12.40 -10.29
N PRO A 176 6.33 12.01 -11.59
CA PRO A 176 6.17 12.96 -12.69
C PRO A 176 4.74 13.51 -12.72
N GLU A 177 4.52 14.58 -13.49
CA GLU A 177 3.20 15.20 -13.70
C GLU A 177 2.15 14.19 -14.15
N THR A 178 2.55 13.31 -15.06
CA THR A 178 1.73 12.19 -15.54
C THR A 178 2.58 10.93 -15.70
N PHE A 179 1.96 9.76 -15.54
CA PHE A 179 2.59 8.48 -15.81
C PHE A 179 1.57 7.45 -16.28
N LYS A 180 2.03 6.44 -17.00
CA LYS A 180 1.19 5.31 -17.41
C LYS A 180 1.12 4.29 -16.27
N SER A 181 -0.08 3.91 -15.88
CA SER A 181 -0.31 2.87 -14.86
C SER A 181 -0.05 1.46 -15.41
N ALA A 182 0.12 0.50 -14.50
CA ALA A 182 -0.22 -0.89 -14.79
C ALA A 182 -1.71 -1.00 -15.20
N PRO A 183 -2.12 -2.06 -15.93
CA PRO A 183 -3.54 -2.32 -16.14
C PRO A 183 -4.23 -2.53 -14.79
N ASN A 184 -5.35 -1.84 -14.54
CA ASN A 184 -6.17 -2.02 -13.36
C ASN A 184 -7.65 -1.92 -13.72
N GLU A 185 -8.52 -2.54 -12.93
CA GLU A 185 -9.95 -2.33 -12.98
C GLU A 185 -10.28 -1.05 -12.21
N TRP A 186 -10.59 0.03 -12.91
CA TRP A 186 -10.85 1.33 -12.32
C TRP A 186 -12.30 1.44 -11.85
N TYR A 187 -12.51 1.90 -10.60
CA TYR A 187 -13.84 2.13 -10.02
C TYR A 187 -14.31 3.57 -10.18
N ARG A 188 -15.62 3.73 -10.33
CA ARG A 188 -16.35 4.98 -10.20
C ARG A 188 -17.14 4.97 -8.90
N TRP A 189 -17.22 6.12 -8.29
CA TRP A 189 -17.83 6.32 -6.97
C TRP A 189 -19.05 7.21 -7.04
N SER A 190 -20.00 7.03 -6.09
CA SER A 190 -21.24 7.81 -6.02
C SER A 190 -21.00 9.25 -5.58
N ASN A 191 -20.00 9.48 -4.73
CA ASN A 191 -19.68 10.81 -4.21
C ASN A 191 -18.64 11.52 -5.10
N ASP A 192 -18.84 12.82 -5.31
CA ASP A 192 -17.80 13.68 -5.89
C ASP A 192 -16.80 14.08 -4.79
N LEU A 193 -15.66 13.38 -4.75
CA LEU A 193 -14.60 13.60 -3.75
C LEU A 193 -14.09 15.05 -3.70
N ARG A 194 -14.21 15.85 -4.79
CA ARG A 194 -13.83 17.25 -4.81
C ARG A 194 -14.69 18.12 -3.91
N LYS A 195 -15.92 17.68 -3.62
CA LYS A 195 -16.87 18.41 -2.76
C LYS A 195 -16.67 18.13 -1.27
N ASN A 196 -15.87 17.10 -0.93
CA ASN A 196 -15.58 16.79 0.45
C ASN A 196 -14.32 17.56 0.92
N PRO A 197 -14.46 18.53 1.84
CA PRO A 197 -13.34 19.36 2.28
C PRO A 197 -12.26 18.58 3.03
N ASP A 198 -12.59 17.42 3.57
CA ASP A 198 -11.66 16.56 4.30
C ASP A 198 -10.82 15.68 3.37
N ILE A 199 -11.26 15.47 2.14
CA ILE A 199 -10.56 14.66 1.16
C ILE A 199 -9.53 15.49 0.39
N LYS A 200 -8.40 14.89 0.13
CA LYS A 200 -7.36 15.41 -0.75
C LYS A 200 -7.07 14.38 -1.83
N ILE A 201 -7.41 14.71 -3.06
CA ILE A 201 -7.14 13.86 -4.21
C ILE A 201 -5.65 13.99 -4.54
N LEU A 202 -4.98 12.85 -4.73
CA LEU A 202 -3.55 12.79 -4.99
C LEU A 202 -3.26 12.42 -6.45
N VAL A 203 -4.07 11.51 -7.01
CA VAL A 203 -3.93 11.06 -8.39
C VAL A 203 -5.31 10.83 -9.00
N SER A 204 -5.49 11.26 -10.23
CA SER A 204 -6.68 11.00 -11.05
C SER A 204 -6.31 10.39 -12.40
N ILE A 205 -7.31 9.81 -13.10
CA ILE A 205 -7.15 9.41 -14.49
C ILE A 205 -7.17 10.66 -15.36
N ASP A 206 -6.20 10.79 -16.27
CA ASP A 206 -6.33 11.71 -17.40
C ASP A 206 -7.38 11.17 -18.38
N SER A 207 -8.62 11.58 -18.18
CA SER A 207 -9.75 11.05 -18.92
C SER A 207 -9.69 11.33 -20.43
N THR A 208 -8.88 12.31 -20.86
CA THR A 208 -8.69 12.62 -22.29
C THR A 208 -7.86 11.56 -23.01
N SER A 209 -7.03 10.82 -22.26
CA SER A 209 -6.19 9.74 -22.77
C SER A 209 -6.78 8.35 -22.57
N PHE A 210 -7.89 8.25 -21.82
CA PHE A 210 -8.47 6.99 -21.43
C PHE A 210 -9.33 6.42 -22.57
N PRO A 211 -9.18 5.12 -22.94
CA PRO A 211 -9.92 4.54 -24.05
C PRO A 211 -11.42 4.47 -23.78
N LEU A 212 -12.22 4.69 -24.82
CA LEU A 212 -13.66 4.52 -24.80
C LEU A 212 -14.04 3.06 -24.72
N GLY A 213 -15.08 2.75 -23.94
CA GLY A 213 -15.74 1.46 -23.96
C GLY A 213 -14.81 0.29 -23.70
N THR A 214 -14.35 0.11 -22.47
CA THR A 214 -13.46 -0.99 -22.09
C THR A 214 -14.24 -2.24 -21.69
N GLY A 215 -13.84 -3.41 -22.19
CA GLY A 215 -14.40 -4.72 -21.83
C GLY A 215 -15.91 -4.85 -22.06
N PRO A 216 -16.61 -5.63 -21.21
CA PRO A 216 -18.06 -5.84 -21.34
C PRO A 216 -18.93 -4.59 -21.14
N LYS A 217 -18.36 -3.52 -20.58
CA LYS A 217 -19.05 -2.24 -20.33
C LYS A 217 -18.71 -1.19 -21.38
N GLN A 218 -18.68 -1.55 -22.63
CA GLN A 218 -18.32 -0.68 -23.75
C GLN A 218 -19.23 0.54 -23.90
N SER A 219 -20.45 0.50 -23.35
CA SER A 219 -21.36 1.66 -23.32
C SER A 219 -20.97 2.73 -22.30
N GLU A 220 -20.11 2.41 -21.33
CA GLU A 220 -19.63 3.39 -20.34
C GLU A 220 -18.56 4.29 -20.94
N ILE A 221 -18.74 5.60 -20.75
CA ILE A 221 -17.84 6.62 -21.26
C ILE A 221 -17.01 7.19 -20.10
N TRP A 222 -15.70 7.05 -20.21
CA TRP A 222 -14.75 7.53 -19.19
C TRP A 222 -13.96 8.77 -19.62
N HIS A 223 -13.94 9.09 -20.90
CA HIS A 223 -13.05 10.11 -21.48
C HIS A 223 -13.42 11.57 -21.17
N SER A 224 -14.55 11.82 -20.53
CA SER A 224 -15.03 13.17 -20.23
C SER A 224 -15.29 13.44 -18.75
N GLY A 225 -15.00 12.47 -17.89
CA GLY A 225 -15.22 12.59 -16.45
C GLY A 225 -13.97 12.99 -15.67
N TYR A 226 -14.13 13.08 -14.36
CA TYR A 226 -13.06 13.22 -13.40
C TYR A 226 -13.04 12.02 -12.47
N TYR A 227 -11.97 11.27 -12.49
CA TYR A 227 -11.89 9.95 -11.87
C TYR A 227 -10.70 9.85 -10.93
N PRO A 228 -10.88 10.22 -9.63
CA PRO A 228 -9.87 10.01 -8.61
C PRO A 228 -9.59 8.52 -8.42
N VAL A 229 -8.31 8.16 -8.37
CA VAL A 229 -7.86 6.78 -8.18
C VAL A 229 -6.95 6.62 -6.97
N VAL A 230 -6.36 7.73 -6.47
CA VAL A 230 -5.62 7.78 -5.21
C VAL A 230 -5.99 9.04 -4.46
N TRP A 231 -6.32 8.88 -3.17
CA TRP A 231 -6.62 10.01 -2.31
C TRP A 231 -6.30 9.72 -0.84
N THR A 232 -6.27 10.78 -0.05
CA THR A 232 -6.11 10.77 1.40
C THR A 232 -7.21 11.58 2.08
N ASN A 233 -7.40 11.36 3.36
CA ASN A 233 -8.28 12.15 4.22
C ASN A 233 -7.42 12.97 5.19
N LYS A 234 -7.68 14.28 5.28
CA LYS A 234 -6.90 15.23 6.11
C LYS A 234 -6.99 14.95 7.61
N LYS A 235 -8.04 14.23 8.05
CA LYS A 235 -8.26 13.87 9.46
C LYS A 235 -7.49 12.61 9.88
N TYR A 236 -7.06 11.79 8.91
CA TYR A 236 -6.48 10.47 9.17
C TYR A 236 -5.17 10.27 8.37
N LYS A 237 -4.26 9.48 8.91
CA LYS A 237 -3.09 9.00 8.16
C LYS A 237 -3.50 7.83 7.26
N MET A 238 -4.19 8.12 6.18
CA MET A 238 -4.69 7.09 5.28
C MET A 238 -4.36 7.38 3.83
N MET A 239 -4.32 6.35 3.01
CA MET A 239 -4.31 6.45 1.56
C MET A 239 -5.12 5.30 0.97
N TYR A 240 -6.09 5.63 0.14
CA TYR A 240 -6.75 4.66 -0.72
C TYR A 240 -6.11 4.67 -2.10
N MET A 241 -5.94 3.49 -2.68
CA MET A 241 -5.42 3.27 -4.03
C MET A 241 -6.36 2.33 -4.79
N ASN A 242 -6.82 2.77 -5.95
CA ASN A 242 -7.71 1.94 -6.79
C ASN A 242 -6.94 0.86 -7.58
N MET A 243 -5.67 0.62 -7.27
CA MET A 243 -4.87 -0.46 -7.83
C MET A 243 -5.09 -1.74 -7.02
N GLY A 244 -4.90 -2.92 -7.67
CA GLY A 244 -5.03 -4.21 -7.00
C GLY A 244 -5.99 -5.18 -7.65
N HIS A 245 -6.48 -4.88 -8.85
CA HIS A 245 -7.20 -5.80 -9.71
C HIS A 245 -6.64 -5.69 -11.14
N ASN A 246 -5.68 -6.50 -11.43
CA ASN A 246 -4.92 -6.48 -12.67
C ASN A 246 -4.90 -7.89 -13.27
N ASP A 247 -6.07 -8.36 -13.69
CA ASP A 247 -6.22 -9.65 -14.35
C ASP A 247 -5.89 -9.52 -15.83
N ILE A 248 -4.61 -9.60 -16.17
CA ILE A 248 -4.16 -9.50 -17.56
C ILE A 248 -4.29 -10.79 -18.37
N ASP A 249 -4.58 -11.92 -17.71
CA ASP A 249 -4.72 -13.23 -18.35
C ASP A 249 -6.14 -13.79 -18.25
N TYR A 250 -7.11 -12.90 -18.13
CA TYR A 250 -8.52 -13.27 -18.00
C TYR A 250 -9.03 -14.15 -19.13
N ASP A 251 -8.61 -13.85 -20.35
CA ASP A 251 -9.03 -14.55 -21.55
C ASP A 251 -8.46 -15.98 -21.65
N ASN A 252 -7.23 -16.19 -21.19
CA ASN A 252 -6.57 -17.49 -21.23
C ASN A 252 -6.89 -18.38 -20.01
N LYS A 253 -7.48 -17.81 -18.96
CA LYS A 253 -7.93 -18.52 -17.74
C LYS A 253 -6.84 -19.32 -17.04
N THR A 254 -5.58 -18.96 -17.18
CA THR A 254 -4.48 -19.67 -16.54
C THR A 254 -4.43 -19.46 -15.04
N TYR A 255 -4.92 -18.33 -14.57
CA TYR A 255 -5.10 -17.96 -13.16
C TYR A 255 -3.85 -18.08 -12.28
N LYS A 256 -2.68 -18.08 -12.88
CA LYS A 256 -1.41 -18.04 -12.18
C LYS A 256 -0.75 -16.70 -12.38
N ASP A 257 -0.44 -16.04 -11.27
CA ASP A 257 0.32 -14.78 -11.28
C ASP A 257 -0.26 -13.73 -12.25
N LEU A 258 -1.57 -13.51 -12.17
CA LEU A 258 -2.31 -12.57 -13.02
C LEU A 258 -2.01 -11.11 -12.69
N SER A 259 -1.55 -10.82 -11.48
CA SER A 259 -1.31 -9.46 -11.03
C SER A 259 0.10 -9.01 -11.33
N HIS A 260 0.20 -7.84 -11.94
CA HIS A 260 1.43 -7.09 -12.23
C HIS A 260 1.31 -5.63 -11.76
N THR A 261 0.48 -5.40 -10.76
CA THR A 261 0.27 -4.06 -10.17
C THR A 261 1.57 -3.52 -9.58
N LEU A 262 2.33 -4.38 -8.90
CA LEU A 262 3.60 -4.02 -8.27
C LEU A 262 4.82 -4.26 -9.18
N GLU A 263 4.65 -4.07 -10.49
CA GLU A 263 5.72 -4.00 -11.49
C GLU A 263 5.83 -2.60 -12.11
N ASN A 264 4.98 -1.64 -11.66
CA ASN A 264 5.03 -0.26 -12.09
C ASN A 264 5.82 0.60 -11.10
N GLU A 265 6.94 1.15 -11.55
CA GLU A 265 7.88 1.89 -10.68
C GLU A 265 7.24 3.09 -9.96
N TYR A 266 6.28 3.78 -10.58
CA TYR A 266 5.61 4.94 -10.00
C TYR A 266 4.57 4.53 -8.96
N GLU A 267 3.82 3.45 -9.22
CA GLU A 267 2.87 2.87 -8.27
C GLU A 267 3.62 2.31 -7.05
N GLU A 268 4.70 1.55 -7.26
CA GLU A 268 5.57 1.07 -6.19
C GLU A 268 6.12 2.21 -5.34
N LYS A 269 6.65 3.25 -6.00
CA LYS A 269 7.22 4.39 -5.30
C LYS A 269 6.19 5.11 -4.45
N MET A 270 5.00 5.32 -4.97
CA MET A 270 3.89 5.96 -4.25
C MET A 270 3.49 5.16 -2.99
N ILE A 271 3.40 3.83 -3.10
CA ILE A 271 3.10 2.95 -1.97
C ILE A 271 4.19 3.06 -0.89
N ILE A 272 5.45 2.99 -1.28
CA ILE A 272 6.57 3.07 -0.33
C ILE A 272 6.64 4.43 0.34
N ASP A 273 6.52 5.51 -0.42
CA ASP A 273 6.57 6.86 0.14
C ASP A 273 5.39 7.10 1.13
N ALA A 274 4.20 6.53 0.84
CA ALA A 274 3.06 6.54 1.76
C ALA A 274 3.35 5.75 3.05
N LEU A 275 3.88 4.53 2.95
CA LEU A 275 4.24 3.72 4.11
C LEU A 275 5.27 4.42 4.99
N LEU A 276 6.31 5.01 4.37
CA LEU A 276 7.35 5.73 5.10
C LEU A 276 6.82 7.01 5.75
N TRP A 277 5.85 7.68 5.15
CA TRP A 277 5.16 8.82 5.74
C TRP A 277 4.33 8.41 6.95
N MET A 278 3.54 7.34 6.84
CA MET A 278 2.68 6.85 7.92
C MET A 278 3.50 6.26 9.08
N GLY A 279 4.55 5.51 8.77
CA GLY A 279 5.38 4.81 9.75
C GLY A 279 6.32 5.73 10.53
N ARG A 280 6.71 6.89 9.97
CA ARG A 280 7.46 7.91 10.68
C ARG A 280 6.48 8.68 11.56
N GLY A 281 6.72 8.68 12.87
CA GLY A 281 5.96 9.57 13.76
C GLY A 281 6.04 11.01 13.27
N SER A 282 4.99 11.79 13.52
CA SER A 282 5.06 13.25 13.36
C SER A 282 6.24 13.75 14.18
N LYS A 283 7.20 14.40 13.53
CA LYS A 283 8.21 15.17 14.24
C LYS A 283 7.56 16.39 14.83
#